data_56f4bcd0128f3adce3ffc2951aecabcd
#
_entry.id   56f4bcd0128f3adce3ffc2951aecabcd
#
_cell.length_a   1.000
_cell.length_b   1.000
_cell.length_c   1.000
_cell.angle_alpha   90.00
_cell.angle_beta   90.00
_cell.angle_gamma   90.00
#
_symmetry.space_group_name_H-M   'P 1'
#
loop_
_entity.id
_entity.type
_entity.pdbx_description
1 polymer ?
#
loop_
_entity_poly.entity_id
_entity_poly.type
_entity_poly.pdbx_seq_one_letter_code
_entity_poly.pdbx_strand_id
1 'polypeptide(L)'
;DRLVGDYLPRTEVDRLKSFAAKRREFVLSQIPPELTVATGLATRDGFFFSDSAMAALSGQAPATTTVAVEVNGQTADWFAPEARWQAKVTLRRGLNRLLVRALDAHGNEVARQHADVWHGDAPTRSLGQRLTRSARWTAARPLLVVKPLVVPADVTLTVDPGATVCFGPEGRLLVEGRLLAEGDEQQRIQFLRAPGTAGAWGGVGFSDSA
;
A
#
# COMPACT_ATOMS: atom_id res chain seq x y z
N ASP A 1 -29.78 -3.22 37.09
CA ASP A 1 -30.70 -2.20 37.64
C ASP A 1 -31.49 -2.66 38.84
N ARG A 2 -31.92 -3.92 38.96
CA ARG A 2 -32.72 -4.42 40.11
C ARG A 2 -31.92 -4.52 41.41
N LEU A 3 -30.63 -4.74 41.38
CA LEU A 3 -29.81 -4.94 42.59
C LEU A 3 -29.37 -3.63 43.27
N VAL A 4 -29.38 -2.51 42.60
CA VAL A 4 -28.88 -1.22 43.11
C VAL A 4 -30.01 -0.22 43.34
N GLY A 5 -31.09 -0.32 42.57
CA GLY A 5 -32.20 0.62 42.62
C GLY A 5 -33.03 0.58 43.94
N ASP A 6 -32.95 -0.53 44.68
CA ASP A 6 -33.67 -0.69 45.93
C ASP A 6 -32.94 -0.10 47.15
N TYR A 7 -31.64 0.25 47.00
CA TYR A 7 -30.78 0.72 48.09
C TYR A 7 -30.27 2.16 47.92
N LEU A 8 -30.38 2.73 46.72
CA LEU A 8 -29.89 4.09 46.44
C LEU A 8 -30.99 4.97 45.85
N PRO A 9 -31.01 6.28 46.18
CA PRO A 9 -31.87 7.25 45.50
C PRO A 9 -31.64 7.23 44.00
N ARG A 10 -32.70 7.41 43.19
CA ARG A 10 -32.62 7.42 41.73
C ARG A 10 -31.58 8.39 41.20
N THR A 11 -31.44 9.57 41.85
CA THR A 11 -30.44 10.57 41.53
C THR A 11 -29.00 10.05 41.62
N GLU A 12 -28.71 9.21 42.63
CA GLU A 12 -27.37 8.63 42.76
C GLU A 12 -27.15 7.50 41.74
N VAL A 13 -28.18 6.72 41.44
CA VAL A 13 -28.10 5.71 40.36
C VAL A 13 -27.80 6.40 39.00
N ASP A 14 -28.48 7.49 38.68
CA ASP A 14 -28.27 8.23 37.45
C ASP A 14 -26.87 8.90 37.39
N ARG A 15 -26.39 9.39 38.52
CA ARG A 15 -25.04 9.91 38.67
C ARG A 15 -23.97 8.82 38.42
N LEU A 16 -24.16 7.63 38.99
CA LEU A 16 -23.26 6.49 38.77
C LEU A 16 -23.27 6.02 37.29
N LYS A 17 -24.43 5.97 36.67
CA LYS A 17 -24.57 5.64 35.25
C LYS A 17 -23.86 6.67 34.36
N SER A 18 -24.05 7.96 34.66
CA SER A 18 -23.38 9.04 33.93
C SER A 18 -21.87 8.97 34.10
N PHE A 19 -21.40 8.73 35.32
CA PHE A 19 -19.95 8.53 35.57
C PHE A 19 -19.40 7.34 34.81
N ALA A 20 -20.08 6.19 34.88
CA ALA A 20 -19.65 4.98 34.15
C ALA A 20 -19.63 5.18 32.65
N ALA A 21 -20.62 5.89 32.09
CA ALA A 21 -20.66 6.23 30.66
C ALA A 21 -19.47 7.12 30.24
N LYS A 22 -19.22 8.20 31.01
CA LYS A 22 -18.07 9.09 30.75
C LYS A 22 -16.74 8.37 30.91
N ARG A 23 -16.63 7.51 31.92
CA ARG A 23 -15.40 6.71 32.13
C ARG A 23 -15.16 5.72 30.99
N ARG A 24 -16.22 5.07 30.51
CA ARG A 24 -16.16 4.18 29.35
C ARG A 24 -15.71 4.93 28.11
N GLU A 25 -16.31 6.09 27.81
CA GLU A 25 -15.95 6.92 26.66
C GLU A 25 -14.47 7.36 26.75
N PHE A 26 -14.03 7.82 27.90
CA PHE A 26 -12.63 8.17 28.15
C PHE A 26 -11.69 6.99 27.90
N VAL A 27 -11.99 5.79 28.46
CA VAL A 27 -11.16 4.60 28.26
C VAL A 27 -11.13 4.19 26.79
N LEU A 28 -12.27 4.20 26.10
CA LEU A 28 -12.35 3.87 24.68
C LEU A 28 -11.55 4.85 23.81
N SER A 29 -11.50 6.12 24.20
CA SER A 29 -10.69 7.14 23.46
C SER A 29 -9.19 6.93 23.60
N GLN A 30 -8.73 6.16 24.58
CA GLN A 30 -7.31 5.80 24.75
C GLN A 30 -6.91 4.55 23.97
N ILE A 31 -7.88 3.83 23.40
CA ILE A 31 -7.64 2.60 22.63
C ILE A 31 -7.44 2.97 21.16
N PRO A 32 -6.35 2.56 20.51
CA PRO A 32 -6.14 2.82 19.09
C PRO A 32 -7.30 2.28 18.24
N PRO A 33 -8.02 3.13 17.49
CA PRO A 33 -9.15 2.69 16.67
C PRO A 33 -8.75 2.34 15.24
N GLU A 34 -7.55 2.72 14.80
CA GLU A 34 -7.15 2.69 13.40
C GLU A 34 -5.90 1.84 13.16
N LEU A 35 -5.82 1.29 11.95
CA LEU A 35 -4.60 0.67 11.46
C LEU A 35 -3.65 1.77 10.94
N THR A 36 -2.48 1.84 11.53
CA THR A 36 -1.42 2.78 11.12
C THR A 36 -0.20 2.04 10.63
N VAL A 37 0.56 2.68 9.74
CA VAL A 37 1.84 2.17 9.24
C VAL A 37 2.89 3.25 9.40
N ALA A 38 3.97 2.91 10.07
CA ALA A 38 5.15 3.74 10.26
C ALA A 38 6.40 2.99 9.81
N THR A 39 7.40 3.74 9.35
CA THR A 39 8.72 3.24 8.96
C THR A 39 9.74 4.30 9.34
N GLY A 40 10.95 3.91 9.67
CA GLY A 40 12.07 4.83 9.91
C GLY A 40 12.73 5.37 8.63
N LEU A 41 12.12 5.13 7.46
CA LEU A 41 12.70 5.48 6.17
C LEU A 41 12.47 6.97 5.83
N ALA A 42 13.41 7.55 5.09
CA ALA A 42 13.26 8.90 4.55
C ALA A 42 12.12 8.95 3.52
N THR A 43 11.34 10.05 3.53
CA THR A 43 10.28 10.27 2.55
C THR A 43 10.74 11.26 1.48
N ARG A 44 10.53 10.91 0.19
CA ARG A 44 10.75 11.79 -0.98
C ARG A 44 9.63 11.56 -1.98
N ASP A 45 9.12 12.62 -2.59
CA ASP A 45 8.08 12.55 -3.65
C ASP A 45 6.85 11.69 -3.29
N GLY A 46 6.53 11.57 -2.00
CA GLY A 46 5.40 10.77 -1.52
C GLY A 46 5.70 9.28 -1.31
N PHE A 47 6.95 8.85 -1.48
CA PHE A 47 7.40 7.48 -1.23
C PHE A 47 8.38 7.42 -0.06
N PHE A 48 8.37 6.31 0.67
CA PHE A 48 9.46 5.95 1.56
C PHE A 48 10.62 5.38 0.74
N PHE A 49 11.86 5.74 1.05
CA PHE A 49 13.04 5.27 0.31
C PHE A 49 13.89 4.35 1.18
N SER A 50 14.28 3.21 0.61
CA SER A 50 15.18 2.24 1.24
C SER A 50 16.33 1.87 0.32
N ASP A 51 17.56 2.00 0.80
CA ASP A 51 18.75 1.46 0.13
C ASP A 51 18.94 -0.03 0.43
N SER A 52 18.27 -0.54 1.47
CA SER A 52 18.27 -1.96 1.84
C SER A 52 17.17 -2.74 1.14
N ALA A 53 17.46 -3.99 0.76
CA ALA A 53 16.47 -4.94 0.28
C ALA A 53 15.49 -5.41 1.38
N MET A 54 15.61 -4.89 2.60
CA MET A 54 14.68 -5.15 3.70
C MET A 54 14.23 -3.84 4.32
N ALA A 55 12.94 -3.74 4.62
CA ALA A 55 12.37 -2.63 5.37
C ALA A 55 11.70 -3.14 6.66
N ALA A 56 11.88 -2.37 7.75
CA ALA A 56 11.12 -2.56 8.96
C ALA A 56 9.89 -1.66 8.93
N LEU A 57 8.74 -2.26 9.19
CA LEU A 57 7.46 -1.59 9.33
C LEU A 57 6.93 -1.81 10.74
N SER A 58 6.20 -0.85 11.25
CA SER A 58 5.53 -0.93 12.53
C SER A 58 4.27 -0.08 12.52
N GLY A 59 3.44 -0.23 13.54
CA GLY A 59 2.25 0.60 13.67
C GLY A 59 1.33 0.11 14.76
N GLN A 60 0.12 0.64 14.74
CA GLN A 60 -0.99 0.23 15.61
C GLN A 60 -2.09 -0.38 14.77
N ALA A 61 -2.95 -1.17 15.40
CA ALA A 61 -4.15 -1.71 14.77
C ALA A 61 -5.34 -1.62 15.76
N PRO A 62 -6.60 -1.71 15.28
CA PRO A 62 -7.78 -1.66 16.14
C PRO A 62 -7.70 -2.68 17.27
N ALA A 63 -7.44 -2.23 18.50
CA ALA A 63 -7.10 -3.09 19.64
C ALA A 63 -8.22 -4.06 20.05
N THR A 64 -9.48 -3.69 19.78
CA THR A 64 -10.64 -4.45 20.22
C THR A 64 -11.08 -5.56 19.26
N THR A 65 -10.62 -5.52 18.03
CA THR A 65 -11.08 -6.43 16.96
C THR A 65 -9.94 -7.21 16.31
N THR A 66 -8.71 -6.72 16.39
CA THR A 66 -7.55 -7.34 15.74
C THR A 66 -6.98 -8.47 16.58
N VAL A 67 -6.79 -9.63 15.96
CA VAL A 67 -6.05 -10.77 16.55
C VAL A 67 -4.77 -11.09 15.78
N ALA A 68 -4.67 -10.64 14.51
CA ALA A 68 -3.48 -10.79 13.70
C ALA A 68 -3.31 -9.60 12.76
N VAL A 69 -2.07 -9.33 12.38
CA VAL A 69 -1.72 -8.36 11.33
C VAL A 69 -0.87 -9.08 10.29
N GLU A 70 -1.12 -8.77 9.04
CA GLU A 70 -0.36 -9.31 7.90
C GLU A 70 0.19 -8.18 7.03
N VAL A 71 1.37 -8.42 6.46
CA VAL A 71 1.97 -7.57 5.44
C VAL A 71 2.22 -8.42 4.19
N ASN A 72 1.53 -8.09 3.08
CA ASN A 72 1.55 -8.88 1.84
C ASN A 72 1.27 -10.37 2.06
N GLY A 73 0.33 -10.71 2.96
CA GLY A 73 -0.04 -12.08 3.30
C GLY A 73 0.94 -12.80 4.23
N GLN A 74 1.99 -12.14 4.71
CA GLN A 74 2.90 -12.66 5.73
C GLN A 74 2.53 -12.12 7.10
N THR A 75 2.42 -13.01 8.09
CA THR A 75 2.07 -12.63 9.46
C THR A 75 3.14 -11.71 10.06
N ALA A 76 2.69 -10.60 10.63
CA ALA A 76 3.51 -9.67 11.42
C ALA A 76 3.51 -10.05 12.90
N ASP A 77 4.50 -9.58 13.65
CA ASP A 77 4.50 -9.70 15.11
C ASP A 77 3.41 -8.77 15.67
N TRP A 78 2.40 -9.34 16.31
CA TRP A 78 1.30 -8.62 16.93
C TRP A 78 1.39 -8.63 18.45
N PHE A 79 1.40 -7.45 19.07
CA PHE A 79 1.46 -7.22 20.51
C PHE A 79 0.13 -6.67 20.99
N ALA A 80 -0.83 -7.54 21.26
CA ALA A 80 -2.20 -7.20 21.58
C ALA A 80 -2.36 -6.21 22.77
N PRO A 81 -1.63 -6.36 23.91
CA PRO A 81 -1.77 -5.41 25.03
C PRO A 81 -1.41 -3.97 24.68
N GLU A 82 -0.56 -3.76 23.70
CA GLU A 82 -0.07 -2.46 23.25
C GLU A 82 -0.74 -1.99 21.97
N ALA A 83 -1.63 -2.82 21.40
CA ALA A 83 -2.24 -2.63 20.09
C ALA A 83 -1.22 -2.31 18.99
N ARG A 84 -0.03 -2.88 19.09
CA ARG A 84 1.12 -2.59 18.24
C ARG A 84 1.51 -3.80 17.41
N TRP A 85 1.96 -3.55 16.20
CA TRP A 85 2.52 -4.57 15.32
C TRP A 85 3.85 -4.14 14.74
N GLN A 86 4.66 -5.12 14.34
CA GLN A 86 5.90 -4.91 13.59
C GLN A 86 6.13 -6.03 12.59
N ALA A 87 6.81 -5.70 11.50
CA ALA A 87 7.20 -6.66 10.47
C ALA A 87 8.52 -6.25 9.79
N LYS A 88 9.26 -7.25 9.30
CA LYS A 88 10.36 -7.05 8.36
C LYS A 88 9.95 -7.62 7.02
N VAL A 89 10.04 -6.81 5.97
CA VAL A 89 9.62 -7.18 4.62
C VAL A 89 10.78 -7.12 3.65
N THR A 90 10.85 -8.08 2.74
CA THR A 90 11.81 -8.06 1.65
C THR A 90 11.27 -7.17 0.52
N LEU A 91 12.11 -6.26 0.04
CA LEU A 91 11.79 -5.34 -1.04
C LEU A 91 12.39 -5.80 -2.35
N ARG A 92 11.63 -5.62 -3.43
CA ARG A 92 12.13 -5.72 -4.82
C ARG A 92 12.60 -4.34 -5.27
N ARG A 93 13.48 -4.28 -6.27
CA ARG A 93 13.90 -3.01 -6.86
C ARG A 93 12.70 -2.28 -7.47
N GLY A 94 12.61 -0.98 -7.25
CA GLY A 94 11.50 -0.13 -7.67
C GLY A 94 10.45 0.06 -6.57
N LEU A 95 9.22 0.34 -6.96
CA LEU A 95 8.13 0.61 -6.03
C LEU A 95 7.52 -0.68 -5.48
N ASN A 96 7.52 -0.80 -4.16
CA ASN A 96 6.83 -1.85 -3.41
C ASN A 96 5.62 -1.23 -2.73
N ARG A 97 4.41 -1.56 -3.18
CA ARG A 97 3.18 -1.24 -2.47
C ARG A 97 2.92 -2.37 -1.48
N LEU A 98 3.21 -2.11 -0.22
CA LEU A 98 3.05 -3.06 0.86
C LEU A 98 1.63 -2.95 1.41
N LEU A 99 0.84 -4.01 1.27
CA LEU A 99 -0.50 -4.10 1.81
C LEU A 99 -0.43 -4.60 3.25
N VAL A 100 -0.91 -3.80 4.19
CA VAL A 100 -1.06 -4.18 5.61
C VAL A 100 -2.53 -4.41 5.91
N ARG A 101 -2.85 -5.57 6.49
CA ARG A 101 -4.21 -5.94 6.87
C ARG A 101 -4.25 -6.31 8.34
N ALA A 102 -5.27 -5.83 9.05
CA ALA A 102 -5.62 -6.29 10.38
C ALA A 102 -6.77 -7.30 10.25
N LEU A 103 -6.67 -8.42 10.93
CA LEU A 103 -7.62 -9.53 10.84
C LEU A 103 -8.26 -9.82 12.20
N ASP A 104 -9.55 -10.18 12.20
CA ASP A 104 -10.28 -10.66 13.36
C ASP A 104 -10.02 -12.15 13.64
N ALA A 105 -10.68 -12.68 14.70
CA ALA A 105 -10.56 -14.09 15.11
C ALA A 105 -11.10 -15.09 14.07
N HIS A 106 -11.86 -14.64 13.07
CA HIS A 106 -12.40 -15.46 12.00
C HIS A 106 -11.57 -15.33 10.71
N GLY A 107 -10.49 -14.52 10.74
CA GLY A 107 -9.67 -14.23 9.56
C GLY A 107 -10.27 -13.17 8.63
N ASN A 108 -11.35 -12.48 9.03
CA ASN A 108 -11.90 -11.39 8.23
C ASN A 108 -11.05 -10.14 8.41
N GLU A 109 -10.92 -9.39 7.32
CA GLU A 109 -10.23 -8.10 7.33
C GLU A 109 -11.08 -7.05 8.04
N VAL A 110 -10.53 -6.45 9.11
CA VAL A 110 -11.16 -5.37 9.89
C VAL A 110 -10.59 -4.00 9.55
N ALA A 111 -9.38 -3.94 9.02
CA ALA A 111 -8.76 -2.72 8.53
C ALA A 111 -7.64 -3.02 7.51
N ARG A 112 -7.42 -2.09 6.58
CA ARG A 112 -6.28 -2.15 5.64
C ARG A 112 -5.61 -0.80 5.47
N GLN A 113 -4.30 -0.85 5.21
CA GLN A 113 -3.46 0.29 4.87
C GLN A 113 -2.41 -0.11 3.85
N HIS A 114 -1.81 0.88 3.19
CA HIS A 114 -0.70 0.66 2.26
C HIS A 114 0.50 1.51 2.67
N ALA A 115 1.71 0.96 2.46
CA ALA A 115 2.95 1.72 2.50
C ALA A 115 3.66 1.57 1.15
N ASP A 116 3.94 2.68 0.49
CA ASP A 116 4.66 2.71 -0.78
C ASP A 116 6.14 2.94 -0.51
N VAL A 117 6.96 1.89 -0.65
CA VAL A 117 8.40 1.90 -0.40
C VAL A 117 9.16 1.74 -1.70
N TRP A 118 9.95 2.73 -2.07
CA TRP A 118 10.90 2.65 -3.17
C TRP A 118 12.21 2.01 -2.68
N HIS A 119 12.68 0.99 -3.38
CA HIS A 119 13.96 0.34 -3.09
C HIS A 119 14.94 0.49 -4.26
N GLY A 120 16.16 0.91 -3.92
CA GLY A 120 17.26 1.07 -4.87
C GLY A 120 17.24 2.40 -5.62
N ASP A 121 18.10 2.51 -6.62
CA ASP A 121 18.31 3.72 -7.40
C ASP A 121 17.08 4.12 -8.23
N ALA A 122 17.04 5.39 -8.62
CA ALA A 122 16.06 5.86 -9.59
C ALA A 122 16.18 5.08 -10.90
N PRO A 123 15.07 4.90 -11.66
CA PRO A 123 15.11 4.18 -12.92
C PRO A 123 15.95 4.94 -13.93
N THR A 124 16.96 4.28 -14.48
CA THR A 124 17.93 4.91 -15.40
C THR A 124 17.77 4.46 -16.85
N ARG A 125 17.07 3.34 -17.10
CA ARG A 125 16.93 2.78 -18.44
C ARG A 125 15.83 3.49 -19.22
N SER A 126 16.23 4.28 -20.20
CA SER A 126 15.31 4.81 -21.21
C SER A 126 14.98 3.75 -22.26
N LEU A 127 13.71 3.64 -22.61
CA LEU A 127 13.23 2.79 -23.70
C LEU A 127 13.15 3.58 -25.00
N GLY A 128 13.28 2.88 -26.12
CA GLY A 128 13.14 3.50 -27.47
C GLY A 128 11.71 4.04 -27.70
N GLN A 129 11.54 4.78 -28.81
CA GLN A 129 10.26 5.41 -29.12
C GLN A 129 9.22 4.45 -29.73
N ARG A 130 9.65 3.32 -30.29
CA ARG A 130 8.79 2.30 -30.93
C ARG A 130 9.39 0.91 -30.67
N LEU A 131 8.55 -0.05 -30.30
CA LEU A 131 8.97 -1.44 -30.25
C LEU A 131 9.03 -2.01 -31.67
N THR A 132 10.10 -2.73 -31.95
CA THR A 132 10.31 -3.38 -33.27
C THR A 132 9.94 -4.88 -33.24
N ARG A 133 9.69 -5.42 -32.07
CA ARG A 133 9.30 -6.82 -31.82
C ARG A 133 8.61 -6.93 -30.47
N SER A 134 7.92 -8.02 -30.25
CA SER A 134 7.32 -8.34 -28.94
C SER A 134 8.37 -8.32 -27.83
N ALA A 135 8.01 -7.73 -26.71
CA ALA A 135 8.91 -7.47 -25.60
C ALA A 135 8.27 -7.90 -24.27
N ARG A 136 9.14 -8.22 -23.31
CA ARG A 136 8.75 -8.55 -21.93
C ARG A 136 9.46 -7.63 -20.95
N TRP A 137 8.70 -6.98 -20.12
CA TRP A 137 9.18 -6.12 -19.05
C TRP A 137 9.04 -6.85 -17.72
N THR A 138 10.17 -7.03 -17.04
CA THR A 138 10.22 -7.84 -15.82
C THR A 138 10.29 -6.95 -14.58
N ALA A 139 9.95 -7.53 -13.41
CA ALA A 139 10.07 -6.87 -12.11
C ALA A 139 11.52 -6.72 -11.61
N ALA A 140 12.53 -7.21 -12.35
CA ALA A 140 13.92 -7.22 -11.89
C ALA A 140 14.51 -5.82 -11.68
N ARG A 141 14.08 -4.84 -12.50
CA ARG A 141 14.52 -3.43 -12.40
C ARG A 141 13.41 -2.49 -12.86
N PRO A 142 13.26 -1.32 -12.23
CA PRO A 142 12.37 -0.30 -12.72
C PRO A 142 12.76 0.14 -14.14
N LEU A 143 11.77 0.39 -14.96
CA LEU A 143 11.93 0.88 -16.32
C LEU A 143 11.57 2.36 -16.38
N LEU A 144 12.21 3.12 -17.27
CA LEU A 144 11.92 4.54 -17.50
C LEU A 144 11.55 4.78 -18.95
N VAL A 145 10.38 5.37 -19.15
CA VAL A 145 9.88 5.84 -20.44
C VAL A 145 9.93 7.37 -20.44
N VAL A 146 10.92 7.97 -21.10
CA VAL A 146 11.11 9.45 -21.11
C VAL A 146 10.40 10.14 -22.26
N LYS A 147 10.10 9.42 -23.35
CA LYS A 147 9.43 9.91 -24.56
C LYS A 147 8.26 8.99 -24.90
N PRO A 148 7.35 9.39 -25.80
CA PRO A 148 6.29 8.52 -26.26
C PRO A 148 6.85 7.19 -26.80
N LEU A 149 6.33 6.07 -26.28
CA LEU A 149 6.69 4.72 -26.71
C LEU A 149 5.46 4.05 -27.33
N VAL A 150 5.63 3.59 -28.57
CA VAL A 150 4.56 2.92 -29.33
C VAL A 150 4.76 1.40 -29.31
N VAL A 151 3.68 0.68 -29.02
CA VAL A 151 3.56 -0.77 -29.22
C VAL A 151 2.77 -0.96 -30.52
N PRO A 152 3.41 -1.33 -31.65
CA PRO A 152 2.74 -1.47 -32.96
C PRO A 152 1.68 -2.57 -32.98
N ALA A 153 0.80 -2.54 -33.99
CA ALA A 153 -0.33 -3.46 -34.15
C ALA A 153 0.04 -4.96 -34.12
N ASP A 154 1.21 -5.31 -34.65
CA ASP A 154 1.71 -6.68 -34.72
C ASP A 154 2.60 -7.08 -33.52
N VAL A 155 2.75 -6.20 -32.53
CA VAL A 155 3.63 -6.37 -31.38
C VAL A 155 2.85 -6.58 -30.10
N THR A 156 3.29 -7.53 -29.28
CA THR A 156 2.79 -7.74 -27.92
C THR A 156 3.82 -7.26 -26.90
N LEU A 157 3.39 -6.36 -26.02
CA LEU A 157 4.13 -6.01 -24.81
C LEU A 157 3.57 -6.77 -23.64
N THR A 158 4.39 -7.61 -23.02
CA THR A 158 4.05 -8.29 -21.75
C THR A 158 4.75 -7.58 -20.61
N VAL A 159 3.99 -7.27 -19.55
CA VAL A 159 4.54 -6.68 -18.32
C VAL A 159 4.29 -7.66 -17.18
N ASP A 160 5.39 -8.11 -16.56
CA ASP A 160 5.31 -9.11 -15.50
C ASP A 160 4.70 -8.57 -14.20
N PRO A 161 4.06 -9.43 -13.38
CA PRO A 161 3.63 -9.07 -12.04
C PRO A 161 4.76 -8.44 -11.22
N GLY A 162 4.44 -7.36 -10.49
CA GLY A 162 5.38 -6.61 -9.66
C GLY A 162 6.33 -5.67 -10.42
N ALA A 163 6.21 -5.55 -11.75
CA ALA A 163 7.03 -4.63 -12.54
C ALA A 163 6.68 -3.17 -12.23
N THR A 164 7.71 -2.33 -12.16
CA THR A 164 7.60 -0.87 -12.00
C THR A 164 8.02 -0.18 -13.30
N VAL A 165 7.08 0.56 -13.89
CA VAL A 165 7.30 1.35 -15.11
C VAL A 165 7.09 2.81 -14.79
N CYS A 166 8.16 3.59 -14.87
CA CYS A 166 8.17 5.01 -14.57
C CYS A 166 8.10 5.81 -15.87
N PHE A 167 7.42 6.94 -15.81
CA PHE A 167 7.27 7.85 -16.95
C PHE A 167 7.84 9.22 -16.61
N GLY A 168 8.69 9.75 -17.47
CA GLY A 168 9.08 11.15 -17.45
C GLY A 168 7.93 12.07 -17.88
N PRO A 169 8.14 13.42 -17.83
CA PRO A 169 7.08 14.38 -18.16
C PRO A 169 6.50 14.22 -19.57
N GLU A 170 7.32 13.83 -20.55
CA GLU A 170 6.89 13.56 -21.93
C GLU A 170 6.60 12.07 -22.18
N GLY A 171 6.85 11.21 -21.17
CA GLY A 171 6.70 9.77 -21.27
C GLY A 171 5.23 9.39 -21.37
N ARG A 172 4.90 8.55 -22.34
CA ARG A 172 3.58 7.89 -22.48
C ARG A 172 3.75 6.55 -23.19
N LEU A 173 2.81 5.65 -22.96
CA LEU A 173 2.71 4.40 -23.70
C LEU A 173 1.50 4.46 -24.63
N LEU A 174 1.73 4.31 -25.94
CA LEU A 174 0.67 4.23 -26.94
C LEU A 174 0.63 2.79 -27.46
N VAL A 175 -0.50 2.12 -27.26
CA VAL A 175 -0.70 0.72 -27.63
C VAL A 175 -1.60 0.65 -28.85
N GLU A 176 -1.00 0.35 -30.02
CA GLU A 176 -1.69 0.04 -31.27
C GLU A 176 -1.88 -1.49 -31.42
N GLY A 177 -1.03 -2.27 -30.75
CA GLY A 177 -1.03 -3.71 -30.71
C GLY A 177 -1.61 -4.27 -29.41
N ARG A 178 -0.86 -5.15 -28.74
CA ARG A 178 -1.32 -5.85 -27.56
C ARG A 178 -0.49 -5.52 -26.33
N LEU A 179 -1.18 -5.20 -25.21
CA LEU A 179 -0.59 -5.07 -23.87
C LEU A 179 -1.14 -6.19 -22.99
N LEU A 180 -0.26 -7.00 -22.41
CA LEU A 180 -0.54 -7.99 -21.38
C LEU A 180 0.10 -7.51 -20.08
N ALA A 181 -0.72 -7.10 -19.12
CA ALA A 181 -0.26 -6.56 -17.84
C ALA A 181 -1.16 -7.13 -16.73
N GLU A 182 -0.86 -8.36 -16.31
CA GLU A 182 -1.64 -9.11 -15.33
C GLU A 182 -0.84 -9.17 -14.03
N GLY A 183 -1.27 -8.42 -13.02
CA GLY A 183 -0.74 -8.41 -11.67
C GLY A 183 -1.78 -8.93 -10.68
N ASP A 184 -1.35 -9.23 -9.46
CA ASP A 184 -2.21 -9.58 -8.34
C ASP A 184 -2.09 -8.55 -7.20
N GLU A 185 -2.79 -8.78 -6.10
CA GLU A 185 -2.81 -7.86 -4.96
C GLU A 185 -1.43 -7.73 -4.29
N GLN A 186 -0.61 -8.78 -4.30
CA GLN A 186 0.73 -8.84 -3.72
C GLN A 186 1.83 -8.42 -4.71
N GLN A 187 1.56 -8.56 -6.02
CA GLN A 187 2.51 -8.26 -7.10
C GLN A 187 1.89 -7.33 -8.14
N ARG A 188 1.43 -6.17 -7.70
CA ARG A 188 0.84 -5.16 -8.59
C ARG A 188 1.86 -4.64 -9.59
N ILE A 189 1.43 -4.50 -10.83
CA ILE A 189 2.18 -3.76 -11.84
C ILE A 189 1.96 -2.26 -11.59
N GLN A 190 3.04 -1.51 -11.54
CA GLN A 190 3.01 -0.08 -11.24
C GLN A 190 3.38 0.74 -12.47
N PHE A 191 2.42 1.55 -12.95
CA PHE A 191 2.66 2.59 -13.95
C PHE A 191 2.57 3.94 -13.23
N LEU A 192 3.66 4.66 -13.12
CA LEU A 192 3.73 5.85 -12.30
C LEU A 192 4.66 6.92 -12.90
N ARG A 193 4.53 8.14 -12.40
CA ARG A 193 5.49 9.19 -12.69
C ARG A 193 6.86 8.84 -12.09
N ALA A 194 7.92 9.12 -12.82
CA ALA A 194 9.28 8.91 -12.30
C ALA A 194 9.53 9.79 -11.06
N PRO A 195 10.10 9.23 -9.97
CA PRO A 195 10.49 10.00 -8.81
C PRO A 195 11.38 11.19 -9.18
N GLY A 196 11.22 12.33 -8.49
CA GLY A 196 12.00 13.55 -8.73
C GLY A 196 11.56 14.36 -9.96
N THR A 197 10.50 13.95 -10.68
CA THR A 197 9.97 14.71 -11.82
C THR A 197 8.72 15.50 -11.43
N ALA A 198 8.56 16.72 -11.98
CA ALA A 198 7.36 17.52 -11.79
C ALA A 198 6.32 17.27 -12.91
N GLY A 199 5.06 17.62 -12.66
CA GLY A 199 3.98 17.54 -13.64
C GLY A 199 3.35 16.15 -13.77
N ALA A 200 2.37 16.05 -14.67
CA ALA A 200 1.71 14.78 -15.01
C ALA A 200 2.50 14.05 -16.10
N TRP A 201 2.40 12.73 -16.14
CA TRP A 201 2.87 11.90 -17.25
C TRP A 201 1.74 11.62 -18.24
N GLY A 202 2.09 11.23 -19.47
CA GLY A 202 1.14 11.14 -20.57
C GLY A 202 0.19 9.95 -20.55
N GLY A 203 0.28 9.07 -19.54
CA GLY A 203 -0.62 7.92 -19.41
C GLY A 203 -0.30 6.74 -20.33
N VAL A 204 -1.22 5.77 -20.31
CA VAL A 204 -1.28 4.64 -21.26
C VAL A 204 -2.52 4.87 -22.11
N GLY A 205 -2.31 5.04 -23.41
CA GLY A 205 -3.37 5.19 -24.40
C GLY A 205 -3.47 3.96 -25.29
N PHE A 206 -4.69 3.63 -25.71
CA PHE A 206 -4.95 2.60 -26.69
C PHE A 206 -5.52 3.29 -27.92
N SER A 207 -5.03 2.92 -29.11
CA SER A 207 -5.61 3.36 -30.37
C SER A 207 -6.15 2.13 -31.10
N ASP A 208 -7.38 2.21 -31.58
CA ASP A 208 -7.87 1.23 -32.52
C ASP A 208 -7.03 1.37 -33.80
N SER A 209 -6.37 0.29 -34.20
CA SER A 209 -5.85 0.20 -35.56
C SER A 209 -7.03 0.12 -36.50
N ALA A 210 -7.25 1.20 -37.26
CA ALA A 210 -8.22 1.24 -38.32
C ALA A 210 -7.90 0.20 -39.41
#